data_8b591f69e0167e85cf325fd807c128c1
#
_entry.id   8b591f69e0167e85cf325fd807c128c1
#
_cell.length_a   1.000
_cell.length_b   1.000
_cell.length_c   1.000
_cell.angle_alpha   90.00
_cell.angle_beta   90.00
_cell.angle_gamma   90.00
#
_symmetry.space_group_name_H-M   'P 1'
#
loop_
_entity.id
_entity.type
_entity.pdbx_description
1 polymer ?
#
loop_
_entity_poly.entity_id
_entity_poly.type
_entity_poly.pdbx_seq_one_letter_code
_entity_poly.pdbx_strand_id
1 'polypeptide(L)'
;DSRGNSIPGTPLVSSEGGLEFEEEEATNIELGYKMKSDRASFDFTYFTTEYENLQTSVFDGVLGFKVGNAAAAELDGFEMQGRYLIADDLEFYASMASLTYEFTDWKNSQCAYGEVATNGIYCDRSGASVILAPEDTANAGFAYETVLSNNWVFDANLNVDYSSEYFITTNLDKKIKEGGYSKVGLVLGIKSSDGKWRLTLIGDNLTDERIKVVGGTIPLARTFVRLASGGALDGIAYDAIYARPKNVTMKLDYKF
;
A
#
# COMPACT_ATOMS: atom_id res chain seq x y z
N ASP A 1 -12.32 -29.24 -15.84
CA ASP A 1 -13.63 -29.64 -15.36
C ASP A 1 -13.46 -30.49 -14.09
N SER A 2 -14.57 -30.93 -13.48
CA SER A 2 -14.56 -31.75 -12.25
C SER A 2 -13.79 -33.10 -12.36
N ARG A 3 -13.28 -33.45 -13.50
CA ARG A 3 -12.48 -34.64 -13.80
C ARG A 3 -11.01 -34.31 -14.06
N GLY A 4 -10.57 -33.08 -13.83
CA GLY A 4 -9.20 -32.66 -14.07
C GLY A 4 -8.86 -32.33 -15.53
N ASN A 5 -9.85 -32.31 -16.43
CA ASN A 5 -9.62 -31.93 -17.81
C ASN A 5 -9.62 -30.40 -17.94
N SER A 6 -8.63 -29.86 -18.64
CA SER A 6 -8.58 -28.43 -18.96
C SER A 6 -9.73 -28.03 -19.87
N ILE A 7 -10.39 -26.94 -19.53
CA ILE A 7 -11.33 -26.29 -20.45
C ILE A 7 -10.48 -25.58 -21.52
N PRO A 8 -10.77 -25.76 -22.82
CA PRO A 8 -10.03 -25.06 -23.86
C PRO A 8 -10.03 -23.56 -23.64
N GLY A 9 -8.85 -22.94 -23.57
CA GLY A 9 -8.68 -21.49 -23.30
C GLY A 9 -8.45 -21.10 -21.84
N THR A 10 -8.47 -22.05 -20.89
CA THR A 10 -7.98 -21.78 -19.54
C THR A 10 -6.48 -22.05 -19.46
N PRO A 11 -5.69 -21.17 -18.82
CA PRO A 11 -4.29 -21.47 -18.57
C PRO A 11 -4.22 -22.71 -17.71
N LEU A 12 -3.45 -23.65 -18.13
CA LEU A 12 -2.97 -24.68 -17.24
C LEU A 12 -2.02 -23.98 -16.28
N VAL A 13 -2.44 -23.84 -15.04
CA VAL A 13 -1.49 -23.67 -13.96
C VAL A 13 -0.60 -24.91 -14.01
N SER A 14 0.67 -24.71 -14.22
CA SER A 14 1.62 -25.71 -14.63
C SER A 14 1.91 -26.71 -13.51
N SER A 15 1.07 -27.63 -13.26
CA SER A 15 1.43 -28.90 -12.68
C SER A 15 0.41 -29.93 -13.09
N GLU A 16 0.83 -31.09 -13.42
CA GLU A 16 0.02 -32.23 -13.87
C GLU A 16 -1.04 -32.69 -12.83
N GLY A 17 -1.30 -31.91 -11.78
CA GLY A 17 -2.27 -32.17 -10.72
C GLY A 17 -3.28 -31.05 -10.43
N GLY A 18 -3.02 -29.82 -10.85
CA GLY A 18 -4.01 -28.71 -10.78
C GLY A 18 -4.36 -28.14 -9.39
N LEU A 19 -3.77 -28.66 -8.32
CA LEU A 19 -4.02 -28.25 -6.93
C LEU A 19 -2.72 -27.92 -6.16
N GLU A 20 -1.57 -28.21 -6.74
CA GLU A 20 -0.27 -27.96 -6.13
C GLU A 20 0.42 -26.77 -6.82
N PHE A 21 1.13 -25.99 -6.05
CA PHE A 21 1.99 -24.89 -6.48
C PHE A 21 3.36 -25.04 -5.80
N GLU A 22 4.37 -24.50 -6.44
CA GLU A 22 5.75 -24.50 -5.92
C GLU A 22 5.89 -23.44 -4.84
N GLU A 23 6.88 -23.59 -3.98
CA GLU A 23 7.23 -22.58 -2.98
C GLU A 23 7.76 -21.30 -3.63
N GLU A 24 7.45 -20.16 -3.02
CA GLU A 24 8.06 -18.89 -3.38
C GLU A 24 9.49 -18.84 -2.81
N GLU A 25 10.42 -18.39 -3.61
CA GLU A 25 11.79 -18.16 -3.18
C GLU A 25 12.13 -16.67 -3.21
N ALA A 26 12.85 -16.18 -2.18
CA ALA A 26 13.32 -14.82 -2.12
C ALA A 26 14.80 -14.78 -1.73
N THR A 27 15.60 -14.10 -2.54
CA THR A 27 17.00 -13.80 -2.22
C THR A 27 17.14 -12.31 -1.95
N ASN A 28 17.55 -11.94 -0.72
CA ASN A 28 17.69 -10.56 -0.29
C ASN A 28 19.16 -10.24 0.06
N ILE A 29 19.61 -9.07 -0.39
CA ILE A 29 20.92 -8.50 -0.04
C ILE A 29 20.68 -7.09 0.50
N GLU A 30 21.23 -6.80 1.68
CA GLU A 30 21.09 -5.50 2.32
C GLU A 30 22.45 -4.93 2.72
N LEU A 31 22.58 -3.61 2.59
CA LEU A 31 23.69 -2.83 3.10
C LEU A 31 23.18 -1.67 3.93
N GLY A 32 23.49 -1.68 5.21
CA GLY A 32 23.01 -0.67 6.16
C GLY A 32 24.14 0.18 6.75
N TYR A 33 23.81 1.44 7.03
CA TYR A 33 24.63 2.36 7.81
C TYR A 33 23.81 2.97 8.93
N LYS A 34 24.35 2.98 10.16
CA LYS A 34 23.70 3.57 11.33
C LYS A 34 24.63 4.53 12.04
N MET A 35 24.10 5.70 12.37
CA MET A 35 24.79 6.72 13.14
C MET A 35 23.95 7.13 14.34
N LYS A 36 24.59 7.33 15.50
CA LYS A 36 23.93 7.86 16.69
C LYS A 36 24.87 8.80 17.43
N SER A 37 24.33 9.94 17.86
CA SER A 37 24.97 10.89 18.75
C SER A 37 23.98 11.32 19.86
N ASP A 38 24.37 12.22 20.74
CA ASP A 38 23.49 12.72 21.82
C ASP A 38 22.25 13.46 21.29
N ARG A 39 22.34 14.10 20.11
CA ARG A 39 21.26 14.90 19.53
C ARG A 39 20.73 14.40 18.20
N ALA A 40 21.36 13.40 17.61
CA ALA A 40 20.95 12.91 16.29
C ALA A 40 21.06 11.39 16.18
N SER A 41 20.15 10.79 15.45
CA SER A 41 20.28 9.45 14.91
C SER A 41 19.94 9.44 13.44
N PHE A 42 20.64 8.59 12.69
CA PHE A 42 20.39 8.39 11.26
C PHE A 42 20.66 6.94 10.91
N ASP A 43 19.69 6.33 10.21
CA ASP A 43 19.80 4.99 9.66
C ASP A 43 19.57 5.09 8.15
N PHE A 44 20.36 4.36 7.39
CA PHE A 44 20.23 4.19 5.94
C PHE A 44 20.40 2.71 5.61
N THR A 45 19.53 2.18 4.75
CA THR A 45 19.62 0.82 4.24
C THR A 45 19.38 0.85 2.73
N TYR A 46 20.26 0.24 1.98
CA TYR A 46 20.06 -0.13 0.58
C TYR A 46 19.76 -1.63 0.54
N PHE A 47 18.82 -2.05 -0.28
CA PHE A 47 18.44 -3.45 -0.42
C PHE A 47 18.11 -3.79 -1.86
N THR A 48 18.32 -5.07 -2.20
CA THR A 48 17.83 -5.69 -3.42
C THR A 48 17.28 -7.06 -3.07
N THR A 49 16.13 -7.41 -3.64
CA THR A 49 15.46 -8.69 -3.42
C THR A 49 14.95 -9.25 -4.74
N GLU A 50 15.35 -10.46 -5.07
CA GLU A 50 14.83 -11.24 -6.19
C GLU A 50 13.79 -12.23 -5.67
N TYR A 51 12.62 -12.27 -6.32
CA TYR A 51 11.55 -13.22 -6.05
C TYR A 51 11.35 -14.15 -7.24
N GLU A 52 11.37 -15.44 -6.97
CA GLU A 52 11.07 -16.48 -7.93
C GLU A 52 9.78 -17.22 -7.53
N ASN A 53 9.09 -17.79 -8.51
CA ASN A 53 7.88 -18.58 -8.30
C ASN A 53 6.77 -17.84 -7.51
N LEU A 54 6.63 -16.51 -7.69
CA LEU A 54 5.60 -15.74 -7.02
C LEU A 54 4.21 -16.33 -7.27
N GLN A 55 3.50 -16.58 -6.19
CA GLN A 55 2.13 -17.08 -6.22
C GLN A 55 1.17 -15.95 -6.50
N THR A 56 0.43 -16.08 -7.57
CA THR A 56 -0.60 -15.11 -7.94
C THR A 56 -1.96 -15.78 -8.03
N SER A 57 -3.00 -15.01 -7.70
CA SER A 57 -4.37 -15.45 -7.89
C SER A 57 -4.84 -15.06 -9.28
N VAL A 58 -5.12 -16.04 -10.12
CA VAL A 58 -5.56 -15.85 -11.50
C VAL A 58 -7.02 -16.28 -11.63
N PHE A 59 -7.84 -15.42 -12.22
CA PHE A 59 -9.23 -15.77 -12.53
C PHE A 59 -9.29 -16.85 -13.62
N ASP A 60 -10.06 -17.91 -13.40
CA ASP A 60 -10.12 -19.08 -14.29
C ASP A 60 -10.94 -18.83 -15.57
N GLY A 61 -11.47 -17.62 -15.74
CA GLY A 61 -12.30 -17.23 -16.89
C GLY A 61 -13.78 -17.63 -16.78
N VAL A 62 -14.16 -18.32 -15.71
CA VAL A 62 -15.55 -18.79 -15.52
C VAL A 62 -16.14 -18.25 -14.20
N LEU A 63 -15.74 -18.74 -13.06
CA LEU A 63 -16.32 -18.37 -11.75
C LEU A 63 -15.32 -18.50 -10.59
N GLY A 64 -14.10 -18.96 -10.84
CA GLY A 64 -13.12 -19.29 -9.82
C GLY A 64 -11.81 -18.50 -9.94
N PHE A 65 -11.08 -18.48 -8.83
CA PHE A 65 -9.71 -18.06 -8.80
C PHE A 65 -8.83 -19.27 -8.49
N LYS A 66 -7.70 -19.36 -9.16
CA LYS A 66 -6.67 -20.36 -8.89
C LYS A 66 -5.40 -19.65 -8.45
N VAL A 67 -4.73 -20.21 -7.46
CA VAL A 67 -3.39 -19.79 -7.09
C VAL A 67 -2.39 -20.62 -7.88
N GLY A 68 -1.36 -19.99 -8.42
CA GLY A 68 -0.30 -20.66 -9.13
C GLY A 68 0.95 -19.78 -9.19
N ASN A 69 2.09 -20.41 -9.45
CA ASN A 69 3.37 -19.73 -9.63
C ASN A 69 3.39 -19.11 -11.03
N ALA A 70 3.13 -17.84 -11.10
CA ALA A 70 2.89 -17.15 -12.36
C ALA A 70 3.84 -15.98 -12.64
N ALA A 71 4.66 -15.58 -11.66
CA ALA A 71 5.48 -14.39 -11.78
C ALA A 71 6.86 -14.55 -11.14
N ALA A 72 7.80 -13.76 -11.64
CA ALA A 72 9.04 -13.39 -10.94
C ALA A 72 9.05 -11.87 -10.77
N ALA A 73 9.70 -11.37 -9.73
CA ALA A 73 9.78 -9.95 -9.48
C ALA A 73 11.11 -9.56 -8.83
N GLU A 74 11.49 -8.31 -9.00
CA GLU A 74 12.68 -7.72 -8.41
C GLU A 74 12.30 -6.46 -7.64
N LEU A 75 12.86 -6.31 -6.47
CA LEU A 75 12.68 -5.16 -5.59
C LEU A 75 14.03 -4.56 -5.27
N ASP A 76 14.28 -3.35 -5.73
CA ASP A 76 15.45 -2.55 -5.41
C ASP A 76 15.06 -1.26 -4.71
N GLY A 77 15.84 -0.83 -3.74
CA GLY A 77 15.51 0.42 -3.11
C GLY A 77 16.44 0.82 -1.99
N PHE A 78 16.10 1.95 -1.40
CA PHE A 78 16.71 2.40 -0.17
C PHE A 78 15.68 2.94 0.80
N GLU A 79 16.02 2.82 2.07
CA GLU A 79 15.28 3.43 3.18
C GLU A 79 16.22 4.29 3.99
N MET A 80 15.74 5.44 4.44
CA MET A 80 16.44 6.27 5.40
C MET A 80 15.49 6.83 6.45
N GLN A 81 15.99 6.95 7.67
CA GLN A 81 15.29 7.61 8.76
C GLN A 81 16.26 8.38 9.62
N GLY A 82 15.76 9.46 10.20
CA GLY A 82 16.57 10.28 11.08
C GLY A 82 15.76 11.03 12.11
N ARG A 83 16.43 11.37 13.22
CA ARG A 83 15.89 12.23 14.26
C ARG A 83 16.97 13.24 14.64
N TYR A 84 16.52 14.44 14.97
CA TYR A 84 17.40 15.51 15.41
C TYR A 84 16.74 16.35 16.51
N LEU A 85 17.37 16.41 17.68
CA LEU A 85 16.96 17.31 18.77
C LEU A 85 17.37 18.75 18.45
N ILE A 86 16.42 19.54 17.97
CA ILE A 86 16.61 20.96 17.67
C ILE A 86 16.86 21.73 18.97
N ALA A 87 16.03 21.44 19.99
CA ALA A 87 16.12 21.92 21.36
C ALA A 87 15.83 20.75 22.31
N ASP A 88 15.99 20.94 23.61
CA ASP A 88 15.78 19.87 24.59
C ASP A 88 14.31 19.40 24.63
N ASP A 89 13.40 20.26 24.19
CA ASP A 89 11.95 20.04 24.14
C ASP A 89 11.40 19.90 22.71
N LEU A 90 12.25 19.99 21.65
CA LEU A 90 11.83 19.97 20.27
C LEU A 90 12.67 19.01 19.42
N GLU A 91 12.05 17.96 18.92
CA GLU A 91 12.64 16.99 18.00
C GLU A 91 12.04 17.14 16.59
N PHE A 92 12.90 17.13 15.57
CA PHE A 92 12.53 16.87 14.18
C PHE A 92 12.80 15.40 13.87
N TYR A 93 11.88 14.76 13.15
CA TYR A 93 12.08 13.42 12.62
C TYR A 93 11.63 13.33 11.17
N ALA A 94 12.30 12.48 10.40
CA ALA A 94 11.92 12.20 9.03
C ALA A 94 12.28 10.76 8.65
N SER A 95 11.51 10.17 7.76
CA SER A 95 11.82 8.93 7.09
C SER A 95 11.42 9.00 5.63
N MET A 96 12.12 8.27 4.78
CA MET A 96 11.85 8.16 3.35
C MET A 96 12.21 6.74 2.90
N ALA A 97 11.39 6.18 2.04
CA ALA A 97 11.73 5.00 1.25
C ALA A 97 11.52 5.33 -0.23
N SER A 98 12.46 4.88 -1.06
CA SER A 98 12.33 4.92 -2.51
C SER A 98 12.69 3.54 -3.03
N LEU A 99 11.77 2.94 -3.77
CA LEU A 99 11.91 1.56 -4.23
C LEU A 99 11.34 1.40 -5.65
N THR A 100 11.95 0.50 -6.40
CA THR A 100 11.41 -0.04 -7.63
C THR A 100 11.03 -1.50 -7.36
N TYR A 101 9.75 -1.84 -7.49
CA TYR A 101 9.25 -3.20 -7.32
C TYR A 101 8.48 -3.60 -8.56
N GLU A 102 9.11 -4.39 -9.42
CA GLU A 102 8.61 -4.72 -10.76
C GLU A 102 8.58 -6.22 -11.00
N PHE A 103 7.60 -6.67 -11.79
CA PHE A 103 7.59 -8.03 -12.30
C PHE A 103 8.65 -8.18 -13.38
N THR A 104 9.59 -9.09 -13.21
CA THR A 104 10.59 -9.43 -14.23
C THR A 104 10.02 -10.40 -15.27
N ASP A 105 9.10 -11.28 -14.88
CA ASP A 105 8.35 -12.17 -15.78
C ASP A 105 6.93 -12.40 -15.26
N TRP A 106 5.91 -11.89 -15.98
CA TRP A 106 4.50 -12.18 -15.72
C TRP A 106 3.67 -12.10 -17.00
N LYS A 107 3.74 -13.16 -17.81
CA LYS A 107 3.14 -13.21 -19.16
C LYS A 107 1.65 -13.57 -19.19
N ASN A 108 1.11 -14.11 -18.10
CA ASN A 108 -0.24 -14.66 -18.06
C ASN A 108 -1.15 -13.94 -17.06
N SER A 109 -0.98 -12.61 -16.93
CA SER A 109 -1.84 -11.79 -16.09
C SER A 109 -3.22 -11.58 -16.72
N GLN A 110 -4.22 -11.36 -15.89
CA GLN A 110 -5.53 -10.89 -16.34
C GLN A 110 -5.41 -9.50 -16.98
N CYS A 111 -5.97 -9.33 -18.18
CA CYS A 111 -6.03 -8.03 -18.82
C CYS A 111 -7.00 -7.09 -18.08
N ALA A 112 -6.68 -5.82 -18.04
CA ALA A 112 -7.63 -4.78 -17.65
C ALA A 112 -8.75 -4.69 -18.68
N TYR A 113 -9.89 -4.18 -18.27
CA TYR A 113 -11.03 -4.11 -19.18
C TYR A 113 -10.76 -3.17 -20.38
N GLY A 114 -11.00 -3.72 -21.59
CA GLY A 114 -10.76 -3.02 -22.86
C GLY A 114 -9.29 -3.01 -23.29
N GLU A 115 -8.42 -3.67 -22.53
CA GLU A 115 -7.04 -3.91 -22.94
C GLU A 115 -6.96 -5.03 -23.97
N VAL A 116 -6.07 -4.87 -24.94
CA VAL A 116 -5.83 -5.90 -25.95
C VAL A 116 -4.87 -6.93 -25.38
N ALA A 117 -5.28 -8.18 -25.37
CA ALA A 117 -4.43 -9.28 -24.92
C ALA A 117 -3.14 -9.36 -25.75
N THR A 118 -2.02 -9.52 -25.07
CA THR A 118 -0.68 -9.60 -25.68
C THR A 118 -0.21 -11.05 -25.81
N ASN A 119 -0.82 -11.97 -25.04
CA ASN A 119 -0.50 -13.40 -25.04
C ASN A 119 -1.80 -14.23 -24.99
N GLY A 120 -2.36 -14.57 -26.13
CA GLY A 120 -3.62 -15.33 -26.21
C GLY A 120 -4.81 -14.53 -25.67
N ILE A 121 -5.26 -14.86 -24.46
CA ILE A 121 -6.32 -14.13 -23.72
C ILE A 121 -5.75 -13.34 -22.52
N TYR A 122 -4.45 -13.35 -22.35
CA TYR A 122 -3.73 -12.76 -21.22
C TYR A 122 -2.95 -11.53 -21.64
N CYS A 123 -2.59 -10.74 -20.64
CA CYS A 123 -1.71 -9.58 -20.77
C CYS A 123 -0.37 -9.88 -20.13
N ASP A 124 0.69 -9.48 -20.81
CA ASP A 124 2.05 -9.49 -20.27
C ASP A 124 2.24 -8.28 -19.36
N ARG A 125 2.61 -8.53 -18.11
CA ARG A 125 2.91 -7.53 -17.08
C ARG A 125 4.39 -7.46 -16.73
N SER A 126 5.25 -8.15 -17.49
CA SER A 126 6.71 -8.03 -17.31
C SER A 126 7.13 -6.57 -17.48
N GLY A 127 7.94 -6.04 -16.55
CA GLY A 127 8.31 -4.62 -16.47
C GLY A 127 7.23 -3.70 -15.86
N ALA A 128 6.16 -4.25 -15.31
CA ALA A 128 5.14 -3.45 -14.62
C ALA A 128 5.36 -3.47 -13.10
N SER A 129 5.08 -2.33 -12.45
CA SER A 129 5.17 -2.22 -11.00
C SER A 129 4.19 -3.15 -10.29
N VAL A 130 4.59 -3.70 -9.15
CA VAL A 130 3.73 -4.53 -8.30
C VAL A 130 2.63 -3.67 -7.67
N ILE A 131 1.49 -4.32 -7.38
CA ILE A 131 0.35 -3.64 -6.74
C ILE A 131 0.67 -3.20 -5.32
N LEU A 132 0.05 -2.10 -4.87
CA LEU A 132 0.19 -1.54 -3.51
C LEU A 132 1.64 -1.20 -3.12
N ALA A 133 2.49 -0.98 -4.11
CA ALA A 133 3.89 -0.63 -3.96
C ALA A 133 4.16 0.76 -4.55
N PRO A 134 3.93 1.85 -3.81
CA PRO A 134 4.35 3.19 -4.23
C PRO A 134 5.87 3.25 -4.33
N GLU A 135 6.39 3.88 -5.38
CA GLU A 135 7.84 4.03 -5.58
C GLU A 135 8.46 4.87 -4.47
N ASP A 136 7.79 5.95 -4.07
CA ASP A 136 8.28 6.85 -3.05
C ASP A 136 7.27 6.99 -1.91
N THR A 137 7.74 6.85 -0.68
CA THR A 137 7.02 7.21 0.53
C THR A 137 7.89 8.06 1.43
N ALA A 138 7.30 9.02 2.12
CA ALA A 138 8.02 9.83 3.08
C ALA A 138 7.12 10.20 4.26
N ASN A 139 7.74 10.36 5.41
CA ASN A 139 7.12 10.96 6.60
C ASN A 139 8.09 11.99 7.17
N ALA A 140 7.58 13.14 7.60
CA ALA A 140 8.37 14.12 8.34
C ALA A 140 7.49 14.80 9.38
N GLY A 141 8.08 15.17 10.51
CA GLY A 141 7.32 15.80 11.56
C GLY A 141 8.17 16.43 12.65
N PHE A 142 7.44 17.07 13.58
CA PHE A 142 8.00 17.67 14.77
C PHE A 142 7.29 17.12 16.01
N ALA A 143 8.06 16.73 17.00
CA ALA A 143 7.58 16.38 18.33
C ALA A 143 8.07 17.44 19.32
N TYR A 144 7.15 17.99 20.07
CA TYR A 144 7.41 19.00 21.10
C TYR A 144 6.83 18.51 22.43
N GLU A 145 7.60 18.60 23.50
CA GLU A 145 7.14 18.30 24.84
C GLU A 145 7.73 19.31 25.83
N THR A 146 6.89 19.94 26.65
CA THR A 146 7.36 20.89 27.64
C THR A 146 6.57 20.82 28.95
N VAL A 147 7.22 21.18 30.06
CA VAL A 147 6.60 21.29 31.37
C VAL A 147 6.14 22.71 31.60
N LEU A 148 4.83 22.88 31.81
CA LEU A 148 4.21 24.17 32.10
C LEU A 148 4.49 24.60 33.55
N SER A 149 4.25 25.89 33.84
CA SER A 149 4.51 26.51 35.15
C SER A 149 3.78 25.85 36.33
N ASN A 150 2.66 25.15 36.07
CA ASN A 150 1.89 24.39 37.06
C ASN A 150 2.29 22.89 37.12
N ASN A 151 3.46 22.52 36.58
CA ASN A 151 3.95 21.17 36.45
C ASN A 151 3.05 20.24 35.59
N TRP A 152 2.16 20.78 34.78
CA TRP A 152 1.48 20.02 33.77
C TRP A 152 2.42 19.82 32.58
N VAL A 153 2.27 18.73 31.85
CA VAL A 153 3.05 18.44 30.64
C VAL A 153 2.19 18.69 29.42
N PHE A 154 2.66 19.54 28.53
CA PHE A 154 2.07 19.73 27.21
C PHE A 154 2.93 19.03 26.18
N ASP A 155 2.30 18.26 25.29
CA ASP A 155 2.94 17.62 24.14
C ASP A 155 2.18 17.92 22.85
N ALA A 156 2.94 18.06 21.75
CA ALA A 156 2.41 18.27 20.42
C ALA A 156 3.23 17.44 19.42
N ASN A 157 2.56 16.81 18.49
CA ASN A 157 3.20 16.13 17.36
C ASN A 157 2.49 16.52 16.07
N LEU A 158 3.22 17.08 15.13
CA LEU A 158 2.76 17.40 13.79
C LEU A 158 3.53 16.52 12.82
N ASN A 159 2.81 15.82 11.93
CA ASN A 159 3.43 14.99 10.90
C ASN A 159 2.77 15.21 9.53
N VAL A 160 3.57 14.97 8.50
CA VAL A 160 3.14 14.92 7.10
C VAL A 160 3.59 13.57 6.54
N ASP A 161 2.65 12.81 6.00
CA ASP A 161 2.92 11.58 5.26
C ASP A 161 2.72 11.83 3.78
N TYR A 162 3.62 11.32 2.96
CA TYR A 162 3.57 11.36 1.49
C TYR A 162 3.64 9.96 0.92
N SER A 163 2.91 9.71 -0.15
CA SER A 163 3.01 8.53 -0.99
C SER A 163 2.91 8.94 -2.46
N SER A 164 3.77 8.38 -3.32
CA SER A 164 3.60 8.45 -4.77
C SER A 164 2.40 7.61 -5.22
N GLU A 165 2.05 7.67 -6.49
CA GLU A 165 0.95 6.88 -7.07
C GLU A 165 1.28 5.39 -7.11
N TYR A 166 0.25 4.52 -7.04
CA TYR A 166 0.41 3.07 -7.13
C TYR A 166 -0.84 2.37 -7.65
N PHE A 167 -0.67 1.16 -8.16
CA PHE A 167 -1.78 0.31 -8.58
C PHE A 167 -2.51 -0.29 -7.38
N ILE A 168 -3.85 -0.31 -7.44
CA ILE A 168 -4.72 -0.89 -6.40
C ILE A 168 -5.51 -2.10 -6.88
N THR A 169 -5.24 -2.56 -8.12
CA THR A 169 -5.90 -3.71 -8.75
C THR A 169 -4.89 -4.72 -9.24
N THR A 170 -5.16 -6.01 -9.08
CA THR A 170 -4.28 -7.10 -9.50
C THR A 170 -4.03 -7.15 -11.01
N ASN A 171 -4.96 -6.65 -11.81
CA ASN A 171 -4.81 -6.55 -13.26
C ASN A 171 -4.13 -5.25 -13.72
N LEU A 172 -3.62 -4.44 -12.81
CA LEU A 172 -2.91 -3.18 -13.05
C LEU A 172 -3.70 -2.20 -13.93
N ASP A 173 -5.01 -2.07 -13.68
CA ASP A 173 -5.86 -1.17 -14.45
C ASP A 173 -5.52 0.31 -14.14
N LYS A 174 -5.00 1.01 -15.16
CA LYS A 174 -4.60 2.42 -15.07
C LYS A 174 -5.76 3.37 -14.75
N LYS A 175 -7.01 2.96 -14.97
CA LYS A 175 -8.21 3.79 -14.73
C LYS A 175 -8.59 3.87 -13.26
N ILE A 176 -8.10 2.95 -12.44
CA ILE A 176 -8.42 2.86 -11.02
C ILE A 176 -7.17 2.94 -10.12
N LYS A 177 -6.10 3.44 -10.64
CA LYS A 177 -4.86 3.72 -9.90
C LYS A 177 -5.09 4.70 -8.75
N GLU A 178 -4.39 4.55 -7.63
CA GLU A 178 -4.32 5.63 -6.63
C GLU A 178 -3.29 6.65 -7.07
N GLY A 179 -3.66 7.93 -7.03
CA GLY A 179 -2.75 9.04 -7.27
C GLY A 179 -1.83 9.30 -6.07
N GLY A 180 -0.74 10.02 -6.29
CA GLY A 180 0.10 10.47 -5.17
C GLY A 180 -0.69 11.41 -4.24
N TYR A 181 -0.45 11.32 -2.94
CA TYR A 181 -1.12 12.13 -1.92
C TYR A 181 -0.19 12.56 -0.80
N SER A 182 -0.63 13.59 -0.05
CA SER A 182 -0.01 13.98 1.21
C SER A 182 -1.08 14.22 2.26
N LYS A 183 -0.94 13.62 3.42
CA LYS A 183 -1.85 13.83 4.55
C LYS A 183 -1.12 14.42 5.75
N VAL A 184 -1.84 15.25 6.49
CA VAL A 184 -1.33 15.89 7.70
C VAL A 184 -2.01 15.28 8.92
N GLY A 185 -1.19 14.94 9.92
CA GLY A 185 -1.61 14.51 11.23
C GLY A 185 -1.18 15.51 12.31
N LEU A 186 -2.00 15.67 13.36
CA LEU A 186 -1.69 16.50 14.52
C LEU A 186 -2.18 15.80 15.79
N VAL A 187 -1.30 15.68 16.76
CA VAL A 187 -1.66 15.23 18.11
C VAL A 187 -1.29 16.33 19.09
N LEU A 188 -2.23 16.73 19.94
CA LEU A 188 -2.00 17.64 21.06
C LEU A 188 -2.40 16.95 22.35
N GLY A 189 -1.52 16.95 23.33
CA GLY A 189 -1.72 16.33 24.63
C GLY A 189 -1.49 17.32 25.77
N ILE A 190 -2.27 17.15 26.82
CA ILE A 190 -2.00 17.80 28.11
C ILE A 190 -2.21 16.80 29.24
N LYS A 191 -1.23 16.67 30.12
CA LYS A 191 -1.21 15.73 31.24
C LYS A 191 -1.07 16.49 32.55
N SER A 192 -1.88 16.13 33.54
CA SER A 192 -1.82 16.74 34.88
C SER A 192 -0.50 16.41 35.61
N SER A 193 -0.09 17.27 36.51
CA SER A 193 1.15 17.12 37.30
C SER A 193 1.20 15.86 38.16
N ASP A 194 0.05 15.38 38.63
CA ASP A 194 -0.07 14.12 39.37
C ASP A 194 -0.15 12.88 38.46
N GLY A 195 -0.16 13.09 37.13
CA GLY A 195 -0.22 12.03 36.10
C GLY A 195 -1.55 11.28 36.02
N LYS A 196 -2.58 11.72 36.77
CA LYS A 196 -3.89 11.05 36.77
C LYS A 196 -4.75 11.40 35.57
N TRP A 197 -4.66 12.60 35.05
CA TRP A 197 -5.45 13.09 33.92
C TRP A 197 -4.59 13.29 32.69
N ARG A 198 -5.09 12.83 31.56
CA ARG A 198 -4.56 13.20 30.24
C ARG A 198 -5.70 13.47 29.28
N LEU A 199 -5.69 14.65 28.68
CA LEU A 199 -6.54 15.00 27.55
C LEU A 199 -5.71 14.98 26.28
N THR A 200 -6.17 14.29 25.24
CA THR A 200 -5.50 14.21 23.94
C THR A 200 -6.49 14.57 22.84
N LEU A 201 -6.09 15.48 21.96
CA LEU A 201 -6.77 15.79 20.71
C LEU A 201 -5.96 15.18 19.56
N ILE A 202 -6.60 14.38 18.72
CA ILE A 202 -5.98 13.68 17.60
C ILE A 202 -6.68 14.11 16.32
N GLY A 203 -5.97 14.74 15.42
CA GLY A 203 -6.40 15.02 14.06
C GLY A 203 -5.67 14.08 13.10
N ASP A 204 -6.40 13.26 12.37
CA ASP A 204 -5.86 12.40 11.34
C ASP A 204 -6.40 12.82 9.98
N ASN A 205 -5.56 12.76 8.95
CA ASN A 205 -5.89 13.16 7.59
C ASN A 205 -6.55 14.56 7.54
N LEU A 206 -5.92 15.55 8.16
CA LEU A 206 -6.46 16.93 8.26
C LEU A 206 -6.61 17.60 6.89
N THR A 207 -5.89 17.15 5.89
CA THR A 207 -6.01 17.56 4.47
C THR A 207 -7.25 17.00 3.77
N ASP A 208 -7.95 16.04 4.40
CA ASP A 208 -9.15 15.35 3.87
C ASP A 208 -8.89 14.63 2.53
N GLU A 209 -7.74 14.02 2.39
CA GLU A 209 -7.38 13.23 1.21
C GLU A 209 -8.28 12.00 1.09
N ARG A 210 -8.75 11.74 -0.13
CA ARG A 210 -9.58 10.58 -0.46
C ARG A 210 -8.73 9.49 -1.09
N ILE A 211 -8.16 8.64 -0.26
CA ILE A 211 -7.19 7.62 -0.64
C ILE A 211 -7.92 6.31 -0.89
N LYS A 212 -7.83 5.78 -2.11
CA LYS A 212 -8.33 4.45 -2.45
C LYS A 212 -7.33 3.40 -1.96
N VAL A 213 -7.79 2.46 -1.14
CA VAL A 213 -6.94 1.38 -0.60
C VAL A 213 -7.04 0.08 -1.38
N VAL A 214 -8.20 -0.16 -1.96
CA VAL A 214 -8.45 -1.30 -2.84
C VAL A 214 -9.56 -0.94 -3.80
N GLY A 215 -9.53 -1.51 -4.99
CA GLY A 215 -10.58 -1.30 -5.97
C GLY A 215 -10.56 -2.35 -7.07
N GLY A 216 -11.55 -2.31 -7.92
CA GLY A 216 -11.69 -3.25 -9.02
C GLY A 216 -12.81 -2.90 -9.97
N THR A 217 -12.96 -3.72 -10.99
CA THR A 217 -14.14 -3.71 -11.84
C THR A 217 -15.24 -4.55 -11.19
N ILE A 218 -16.45 -4.01 -11.12
CA ILE A 218 -17.60 -4.75 -10.61
C ILE A 218 -17.94 -5.87 -11.60
N PRO A 219 -17.85 -7.15 -11.20
CA PRO A 219 -18.18 -8.27 -12.05
C PRO A 219 -19.61 -8.14 -12.59
N LEU A 220 -19.82 -8.44 -13.88
CA LEU A 220 -21.13 -8.39 -14.56
C LEU A 220 -21.79 -7.00 -14.58
N ALA A 221 -21.14 -5.93 -14.10
CA ALA A 221 -21.70 -4.57 -14.12
C ALA A 221 -22.20 -4.17 -15.52
N ARG A 222 -21.48 -4.57 -16.57
CA ARG A 222 -21.89 -4.36 -17.97
C ARG A 222 -23.28 -4.92 -18.26
N THR A 223 -23.60 -6.11 -17.74
CA THR A 223 -24.89 -6.76 -17.91
C THR A 223 -25.98 -5.98 -17.20
N PHE A 224 -25.76 -5.57 -15.98
CA PHE A 224 -26.74 -4.82 -15.18
C PHE A 224 -26.94 -3.41 -15.72
N VAL A 225 -25.88 -2.70 -16.08
CA VAL A 225 -25.97 -1.36 -16.69
C VAL A 225 -26.69 -1.43 -18.03
N ARG A 226 -26.43 -2.46 -18.85
CA ARG A 226 -27.12 -2.67 -20.12
C ARG A 226 -28.61 -2.93 -19.93
N LEU A 227 -29.00 -3.72 -18.93
CA LEU A 227 -30.40 -3.99 -18.59
C LEU A 227 -31.13 -2.72 -18.12
N ALA A 228 -30.47 -1.92 -17.26
CA ALA A 228 -31.07 -0.68 -16.74
C ALA A 228 -31.20 0.43 -17.78
N SER A 229 -30.32 0.48 -18.78
CA SER A 229 -30.31 1.51 -19.84
C SER A 229 -31.01 1.15 -21.13
N GLY A 230 -31.71 0.00 -21.16
CA GLY A 230 -32.37 -0.47 -22.40
C GLY A 230 -31.39 -0.95 -23.49
N GLY A 231 -30.18 -1.29 -23.13
CA GLY A 231 -29.21 -1.93 -24.01
C GLY A 231 -28.16 -1.03 -24.67
N ALA A 232 -28.16 0.27 -24.39
CA ALA A 232 -27.35 1.24 -25.13
C ALA A 232 -26.01 1.64 -24.49
N LEU A 233 -25.72 1.26 -23.23
CA LEU A 233 -24.50 1.70 -22.56
C LEU A 233 -23.47 0.56 -22.46
N ASP A 234 -22.32 0.81 -23.06
CA ASP A 234 -21.12 -0.02 -22.95
C ASP A 234 -20.30 0.47 -21.74
N GLY A 235 -20.92 0.37 -20.54
CA GLY A 235 -20.37 0.92 -19.32
C GLY A 235 -19.67 -0.13 -18.45
N ILE A 236 -18.48 0.19 -17.97
CA ILE A 236 -17.84 -0.50 -16.87
C ILE A 236 -18.15 0.27 -15.61
N ALA A 237 -18.48 -0.45 -14.54
CA ALA A 237 -18.51 0.11 -13.23
C ALA A 237 -17.25 -0.33 -12.46
N TYR A 238 -16.67 0.62 -11.76
CA TYR A 238 -15.58 0.41 -10.84
C TYR A 238 -16.10 0.60 -9.42
N ASP A 239 -15.53 -0.14 -8.50
CA ASP A 239 -15.69 0.10 -7.07
C ASP A 239 -14.33 0.40 -6.44
N ALA A 240 -14.36 1.10 -5.32
CA ALA A 240 -13.17 1.32 -4.51
C ALA A 240 -13.55 1.46 -3.04
N ILE A 241 -12.70 0.93 -2.18
CA ILE A 241 -12.74 1.16 -0.74
C ILE A 241 -11.77 2.30 -0.43
N TYR A 242 -12.26 3.28 0.29
CA TYR A 242 -11.47 4.44 0.69
C TYR A 242 -10.95 4.29 2.11
N ALA A 243 -9.75 4.81 2.36
CA ALA A 243 -9.22 5.02 3.70
C ALA A 243 -10.12 5.97 4.50
N ARG A 244 -9.90 6.03 5.81
CA ARG A 244 -10.65 6.93 6.68
C ARG A 244 -10.47 8.39 6.23
N PRO A 245 -11.56 9.16 6.05
CA PRO A 245 -11.48 10.58 5.76
C PRO A 245 -10.95 11.36 6.95
N LYS A 246 -10.85 12.68 6.83
CA LYS A 246 -10.51 13.56 7.95
C LYS A 246 -11.27 13.19 9.22
N ASN A 247 -10.52 12.98 10.28
CA ASN A 247 -11.06 12.60 11.57
C ASN A 247 -10.43 13.46 12.68
N VAL A 248 -11.25 13.90 13.62
CA VAL A 248 -10.79 14.58 14.84
C VAL A 248 -11.38 13.84 16.03
N THR A 249 -10.52 13.34 16.88
CA THR A 249 -10.89 12.57 18.08
C THR A 249 -10.37 13.25 19.33
N MET A 250 -11.21 13.37 20.34
CA MET A 250 -10.82 13.79 21.69
C MET A 250 -10.86 12.58 22.62
N LYS A 251 -9.77 12.35 23.34
CA LYS A 251 -9.62 11.25 24.30
C LYS A 251 -9.31 11.81 25.68
N LEU A 252 -10.01 11.35 26.69
CA LEU A 252 -9.76 11.66 28.09
C LEU A 252 -9.39 10.36 28.82
N ASP A 253 -8.20 10.33 29.39
CA ASP A 253 -7.72 9.23 30.22
C ASP A 253 -7.69 9.66 31.69
N TYR A 254 -8.15 8.80 32.59
CA TYR A 254 -8.06 8.97 34.05
C TYR A 254 -7.54 7.69 34.71
N LYS A 255 -6.55 7.85 35.57
CA LYS A 255 -5.99 6.76 36.39
C LYS A 255 -6.52 6.88 37.82
N PHE A 256 -7.14 5.82 38.26
CA PHE A 256 -7.64 5.70 39.66
C PHE A 256 -6.52 5.47 40.66
#